data_47da62ab13eca9364eb36663f1fb5ea0
#
_entry.id   47da62ab13eca9364eb36663f1fb5ea0
#
_cell.length_a   1.000
_cell.length_b   1.000
_cell.length_c   1.000
_cell.angle_alpha   90.00
_cell.angle_beta   90.00
_cell.angle_gamma   90.00
#
_symmetry.space_group_name_H-M   'P 1'
#
loop_
_entity.id
_entity.type
_entity.pdbx_description
1 polymer ?
#
loop_
_entity_poly.entity_id
_entity_poly.type
_entity_poly.pdbx_seq_one_letter_code
_entity_poly.pdbx_strand_id
1 'polypeptide(L)'
;FMSVKAPENDAFKKTWAAYVKKHNLSGGTDRVTNDPMEATYVGMHMWAQAVTKAGTTNVDAVRKAMAGQTFKAPSGFALKMDETNHHLWKPVMIGEIQADGQFDIVWKTDKTIRAQPWSPFIPGNEKKSKM
;
A
#
# COMPACT_ATOMS: atom_id res chain seq x y z
N PHE A 1 2.61 -10.22 -4.21
CA PHE A 1 3.61 -9.14 -4.01
C PHE A 1 5.06 -9.64 -4.04
N MET A 2 5.24 -10.98 -4.12
CA MET A 2 6.58 -11.62 -4.12
C MET A 2 7.48 -11.14 -5.27
N SER A 3 6.91 -10.90 -6.45
CA SER A 3 7.65 -10.55 -7.68
C SER A 3 8.10 -9.10 -7.78
N VAL A 4 7.66 -8.22 -6.89
CA VAL A 4 8.06 -6.81 -6.90
C VAL A 4 9.52 -6.67 -6.50
N LYS A 5 10.34 -6.16 -7.42
CA LYS A 5 11.80 -6.01 -7.25
C LYS A 5 12.10 -4.63 -6.65
N ALA A 6 12.24 -4.57 -5.33
CA ALA A 6 12.66 -3.39 -4.58
C ALA A 6 13.33 -3.81 -3.27
N PRO A 7 14.39 -3.12 -2.81
CA PRO A 7 15.04 -3.42 -1.53
C PRO A 7 14.07 -3.40 -0.34
N GLU A 8 13.10 -2.48 -0.37
CA GLU A 8 12.06 -2.36 0.63
C GLU A 8 11.15 -3.60 0.66
N ASN A 9 10.86 -4.19 -0.52
CA ASN A 9 10.08 -5.42 -0.60
C ASN A 9 10.87 -6.63 -0.09
N ASP A 10 12.16 -6.68 -0.35
CA ASP A 10 13.01 -7.76 0.17
C ASP A 10 13.07 -7.73 1.71
N ALA A 11 13.17 -6.56 2.30
CA ALA A 11 13.07 -6.38 3.75
C ALA A 11 11.68 -6.78 4.29
N PHE A 12 10.60 -6.39 3.61
CA PHE A 12 9.24 -6.74 3.97
C PHE A 12 9.02 -8.27 3.92
N LYS A 13 9.42 -8.94 2.84
CA LYS A 13 9.34 -10.41 2.69
C LYS A 13 10.13 -11.13 3.79
N LYS A 14 11.34 -10.65 4.10
CA LYS A 14 12.18 -11.21 5.17
C LYS A 14 11.50 -11.08 6.54
N THR A 15 10.95 -9.92 6.84
CA THR A 15 10.22 -9.67 8.09
C THR A 15 8.98 -10.56 8.20
N TRP A 16 8.23 -10.71 7.10
CA TRP A 16 7.08 -11.60 7.04
C TRP A 16 7.45 -13.05 7.30
N ALA A 17 8.48 -13.56 6.61
CA ALA A 17 8.96 -14.94 6.81
C ALA A 17 9.41 -15.20 8.26
N ALA A 18 10.10 -14.25 8.87
CA ALA A 18 10.50 -14.34 10.28
C ALA A 18 9.29 -14.35 11.23
N TYR A 19 8.28 -13.54 10.95
CA TYR A 19 7.03 -13.52 11.72
C TYR A 19 6.27 -14.85 11.60
N VAL A 20 6.10 -15.37 10.39
CA VAL A 20 5.46 -16.66 10.12
C VAL A 20 6.15 -17.79 10.91
N LYS A 21 7.48 -17.84 10.85
CA LYS A 21 8.28 -18.83 11.58
C LYS A 21 8.12 -18.67 13.12
N LYS A 22 8.23 -17.46 13.63
CA LYS A 22 8.14 -17.16 15.07
C LYS A 22 6.79 -17.57 15.65
N HIS A 23 5.70 -17.39 14.90
CA HIS A 23 4.33 -17.66 15.36
C HIS A 23 3.76 -19.00 14.87
N ASN A 24 4.58 -19.80 14.20
CA ASN A 24 4.20 -21.11 13.68
C ASN A 24 2.88 -21.06 12.88
N LEU A 25 2.77 -20.09 11.98
CA LEU A 25 1.55 -19.92 11.19
C LEU A 25 1.39 -21.06 10.16
N SER A 26 0.14 -21.48 9.94
CA SER A 26 -0.18 -22.50 8.93
C SER A 26 0.31 -22.08 7.54
N GLY A 27 0.83 -23.03 6.74
CA GLY A 27 1.46 -22.78 5.45
C GLY A 27 2.97 -22.47 5.54
N GLY A 28 3.52 -22.36 6.75
CA GLY A 28 4.96 -22.23 6.96
C GLY A 28 5.61 -21.09 6.16
N THR A 29 6.87 -21.27 5.79
CA THR A 29 7.67 -20.29 5.04
C THR A 29 7.20 -20.07 3.60
N ASP A 30 6.31 -20.92 3.09
CA ASP A 30 5.75 -20.80 1.74
C ASP A 30 4.61 -19.77 1.65
N ARG A 31 4.24 -19.14 2.76
CA ARG A 31 3.25 -18.04 2.77
C ARG A 31 3.77 -16.83 2.02
N VAL A 32 3.09 -16.54 0.93
CA VAL A 32 3.40 -15.39 0.06
C VAL A 32 2.84 -14.08 0.61
N THR A 33 3.41 -12.97 0.18
CA THR A 33 2.85 -11.63 0.40
C THR A 33 1.96 -11.23 -0.78
N ASN A 34 0.99 -10.35 -0.52
CA ASN A 34 0.07 -9.81 -1.52
C ASN A 34 -0.14 -8.29 -1.34
N ASP A 35 -0.86 -7.65 -2.26
CA ASP A 35 -1.11 -6.21 -2.20
C ASP A 35 -1.94 -5.77 -0.98
N PRO A 36 -2.99 -6.50 -0.55
CA PRO A 36 -3.68 -6.17 0.70
C PRO A 36 -2.79 -6.19 1.95
N MET A 37 -1.80 -7.08 2.00
CA MET A 37 -0.83 -7.12 3.11
C MET A 37 0.06 -5.88 3.08
N GLU A 38 0.56 -5.47 1.91
CA GLU A 38 1.30 -4.22 1.78
C GLU A 38 0.45 -3.02 2.20
N ALA A 39 -0.79 -2.95 1.75
CA ALA A 39 -1.70 -1.87 2.10
C ALA A 39 -1.93 -1.77 3.62
N THR A 40 -2.13 -2.90 4.30
CA THR A 40 -2.27 -2.96 5.75
C THR A 40 -0.99 -2.52 6.47
N TYR A 41 0.16 -3.02 6.02
CA TYR A 41 1.46 -2.63 6.55
C TYR A 41 1.70 -1.12 6.45
N VAL A 42 1.48 -0.54 5.28
CA VAL A 42 1.59 0.91 5.03
C VAL A 42 0.61 1.69 5.90
N GLY A 43 -0.65 1.24 5.96
CA GLY A 43 -1.69 1.89 6.76
C GLY A 43 -1.33 1.98 8.25
N MET A 44 -0.82 0.90 8.82
CA MET A 44 -0.38 0.86 10.23
C MET A 44 0.80 1.81 10.50
N HIS A 45 1.79 1.85 9.60
CA HIS A 45 2.91 2.76 9.74
C HIS A 45 2.49 4.23 9.61
N MET A 46 1.63 4.56 8.64
CA MET A 46 1.11 5.91 8.49
C MET A 46 0.26 6.33 9.69
N TRP A 47 -0.54 5.40 10.25
CA TRP A 47 -1.28 5.67 11.48
C TRP A 47 -0.34 5.97 12.65
N ALA A 48 0.70 5.17 12.85
CA ALA A 48 1.69 5.41 13.91
C ALA A 48 2.40 6.76 13.75
N GLN A 49 2.78 7.13 12.50
CA GLN A 49 3.33 8.46 12.20
C GLN A 49 2.34 9.57 12.54
N ALA A 50 1.04 9.38 12.21
CA ALA A 50 0.00 10.36 12.48
C ALA A 50 -0.23 10.55 13.98
N VAL A 51 -0.28 9.46 14.76
CA VAL A 51 -0.39 9.51 16.22
C VAL A 51 0.80 10.24 16.83
N THR A 52 2.02 9.92 16.39
CA THR A 52 3.24 10.60 16.85
C THR A 52 3.20 12.10 16.56
N LYS A 53 2.80 12.47 15.34
CA LYS A 53 2.68 13.87 14.90
C LYS A 53 1.58 14.63 15.65
N ALA A 54 0.46 13.96 15.92
CA ALA A 54 -0.67 14.54 16.64
C ALA A 54 -0.44 14.61 18.16
N GLY A 55 0.47 13.81 18.72
CA GLY A 55 0.69 13.67 20.15
C GLY A 55 -0.49 13.06 20.92
N THR A 56 -1.43 12.41 20.20
CA THR A 56 -2.67 11.86 20.77
C THR A 56 -3.25 10.79 19.85
N THR A 57 -4.11 9.93 20.41
CA THR A 57 -4.93 8.97 19.65
C THR A 57 -6.35 9.48 19.33
N ASN A 58 -6.66 10.76 19.61
CA ASN A 58 -7.93 11.36 19.23
C ASN A 58 -8.14 11.25 17.71
N VAL A 59 -9.30 10.76 17.29
CA VAL A 59 -9.60 10.41 15.90
C VAL A 59 -9.44 11.61 14.96
N ASP A 60 -9.97 12.76 15.32
CA ASP A 60 -9.94 13.94 14.45
C ASP A 60 -8.54 14.53 14.33
N ALA A 61 -7.78 14.54 15.42
CA ALA A 61 -6.38 14.97 15.42
C ALA A 61 -5.50 14.04 14.56
N VAL A 62 -5.68 12.72 14.68
CA VAL A 62 -4.95 11.72 13.89
C VAL A 62 -5.32 11.82 12.41
N ARG A 63 -6.61 11.93 12.06
CA ARG A 63 -7.05 12.14 10.67
C ARG A 63 -6.42 13.39 10.06
N LYS A 64 -6.44 14.51 10.78
CA LYS A 64 -5.78 15.75 10.33
C LYS A 64 -4.28 15.60 10.13
N ALA A 65 -3.62 14.89 11.05
CA ALA A 65 -2.19 14.63 10.97
C ALA A 65 -1.80 13.66 9.84
N MET A 66 -2.71 12.77 9.45
CA MET A 66 -2.50 11.79 8.37
C MET A 66 -2.54 12.44 6.98
N ALA A 67 -3.31 13.50 6.79
CA ALA A 67 -3.43 14.19 5.51
C ALA A 67 -2.06 14.64 4.98
N GLY A 68 -1.75 14.29 3.73
CA GLY A 68 -0.50 14.64 3.06
C GLY A 68 0.73 13.84 3.50
N GLN A 69 0.61 12.91 4.44
CA GLN A 69 1.74 12.06 4.85
C GLN A 69 2.28 11.23 3.70
N THR A 70 3.56 10.92 3.78
CA THR A 70 4.23 9.99 2.87
C THR A 70 4.84 8.83 3.63
N PHE A 71 4.96 7.70 2.95
CA PHE A 71 5.62 6.49 3.47
C PHE A 71 6.33 5.76 2.33
N LYS A 72 7.58 5.35 2.56
CA LYS A 72 8.34 4.52 1.61
C LYS A 72 7.85 3.07 1.75
N ALA A 73 7.09 2.63 0.78
CA ALA A 73 6.39 1.34 0.81
C ALA A 73 7.25 0.18 0.28
N PRO A 74 6.88 -1.08 0.60
CA PRO A 74 7.48 -2.26 -0.01
C PRO A 74 7.50 -2.26 -1.53
N SER A 75 6.54 -1.61 -2.18
CA SER A 75 6.54 -1.40 -3.64
C SER A 75 7.75 -0.63 -4.17
N GLY A 76 8.55 -0.03 -3.30
CA GLY A 76 9.68 0.82 -3.66
C GLY A 76 9.28 2.27 -3.95
N PHE A 77 8.00 2.61 -3.87
CA PHE A 77 7.49 3.96 -4.10
C PHE A 77 7.27 4.71 -2.78
N ALA A 78 7.43 6.03 -2.81
CA ALA A 78 6.95 6.90 -1.76
C ALA A 78 5.44 7.12 -1.97
N LEU A 79 4.61 6.42 -1.20
CA LEU A 79 3.17 6.58 -1.25
C LEU A 79 2.76 7.85 -0.51
N LYS A 80 1.67 8.49 -0.93
CA LYS A 80 1.14 9.71 -0.29
C LYS A 80 -0.33 9.53 0.08
N MET A 81 -0.70 9.93 1.29
CA MET A 81 -2.09 10.05 1.70
C MET A 81 -2.67 11.34 1.09
N ASP A 82 -3.73 11.22 0.30
CA ASP A 82 -4.40 12.38 -0.28
C ASP A 82 -4.97 13.28 0.81
N GLU A 83 -4.78 14.58 0.66
CA GLU A 83 -5.16 15.58 1.67
C GLU A 83 -6.67 15.81 1.74
N THR A 84 -7.38 15.51 0.66
CA THR A 84 -8.80 15.83 0.54
C THR A 84 -9.71 14.62 0.72
N ASN A 85 -9.32 13.45 0.18
CA ASN A 85 -10.17 12.26 0.17
C ASN A 85 -9.63 11.10 1.02
N HIS A 86 -8.44 11.25 1.63
CA HIS A 86 -7.79 10.23 2.46
C HIS A 86 -7.59 8.88 1.74
N HIS A 87 -7.49 8.87 0.43
CA HIS A 87 -7.05 7.72 -0.35
C HIS A 87 -5.54 7.76 -0.53
N LEU A 88 -4.94 6.60 -0.70
CA LEU A 88 -3.51 6.46 -0.89
C LEU A 88 -3.16 6.57 -2.39
N TRP A 89 -2.22 7.45 -2.72
CA TRP A 89 -1.61 7.48 -4.04
C TRP A 89 -0.69 6.28 -4.16
N LYS A 90 -0.98 5.38 -5.10
CA LYS A 90 -0.23 4.14 -5.31
C LYS A 90 0.26 4.01 -6.75
N PRO A 91 1.35 3.25 -7.00
CA PRO A 91 1.69 2.83 -8.35
C PRO A 91 0.67 1.79 -8.84
N VAL A 92 0.57 1.67 -10.16
CA VAL A 92 -0.15 0.57 -10.81
C VAL A 92 0.88 -0.32 -11.50
N MET A 93 0.70 -1.63 -11.37
CA MET A 93 1.55 -2.63 -12.00
C MET A 93 0.68 -3.64 -12.76
N ILE A 94 1.14 -4.09 -13.91
CA ILE A 94 0.56 -5.20 -14.67
C ILE A 94 1.57 -6.33 -14.65
N GLY A 95 1.13 -7.50 -14.22
CA GLY A 95 1.95 -8.71 -14.16
C GLY A 95 1.40 -9.81 -15.05
N GLU A 96 2.27 -10.49 -15.76
CA GLU A 96 1.98 -11.72 -16.51
C GLU A 96 2.21 -12.93 -15.61
N ILE A 97 1.22 -13.83 -15.55
CA ILE A 97 1.29 -15.04 -14.71
C ILE A 97 2.31 -16.01 -15.32
N GLN A 98 3.25 -16.48 -14.51
CA GLN A 98 4.28 -17.43 -14.89
C GLN A 98 3.91 -18.87 -14.47
N ALA A 99 4.61 -19.85 -15.04
CA ALA A 99 4.35 -21.28 -14.78
C ALA A 99 4.57 -21.68 -13.30
N ASP A 100 5.40 -20.93 -12.56
CA ASP A 100 5.65 -21.14 -11.12
C ASP A 100 4.58 -20.47 -10.23
N GLY A 101 3.52 -19.88 -10.82
CA GLY A 101 2.45 -19.18 -10.12
C GLY A 101 2.82 -17.77 -9.64
N GLN A 102 4.02 -17.27 -9.96
CA GLN A 102 4.42 -15.90 -9.71
C GLN A 102 4.08 -14.99 -10.91
N PHE A 103 4.42 -13.71 -10.79
CA PHE A 103 4.17 -12.73 -11.85
C PHE A 103 5.49 -12.18 -12.39
N ASP A 104 5.59 -12.01 -13.70
CA ASP A 104 6.54 -11.07 -14.28
C ASP A 104 5.88 -9.70 -14.43
N ILE A 105 6.53 -8.64 -13.92
CA ILE A 105 6.00 -7.27 -14.00
C ILE A 105 6.33 -6.72 -15.38
N VAL A 106 5.38 -6.81 -16.31
CA VAL A 106 5.56 -6.39 -17.71
C VAL A 106 5.32 -4.89 -17.92
N TRP A 107 4.63 -4.24 -16.99
CA TRP A 107 4.40 -2.81 -17.03
C TRP A 107 4.15 -2.24 -15.63
N LYS A 108 4.59 -1.00 -15.41
CA LYS A 108 4.29 -0.24 -14.19
C LYS A 108 4.27 1.25 -14.49
N THR A 109 3.58 2.02 -13.66
CA THR A 109 3.64 3.48 -13.71
C THR A 109 4.99 3.97 -13.19
N ASP A 110 5.50 5.06 -13.74
CA ASP A 110 6.77 5.69 -13.30
C ASP A 110 6.64 6.35 -11.93
N LYS A 111 5.44 6.73 -11.55
CA LYS A 111 5.11 7.42 -10.29
C LYS A 111 3.78 6.94 -9.73
N THR A 112 3.52 7.28 -8.47
CA THR A 112 2.22 7.05 -7.84
C THR A 112 1.11 7.86 -8.53
N ILE A 113 -0.07 7.27 -8.64
CA ILE A 113 -1.25 7.87 -9.25
C ILE A 113 -2.21 8.30 -8.13
N ARG A 114 -2.76 9.50 -8.26
CA ARG A 114 -3.79 9.99 -7.36
C ARG A 114 -5.06 9.14 -7.48
N ALA A 115 -5.54 8.64 -6.36
CA ALA A 115 -6.82 7.94 -6.31
C ALA A 115 -7.97 8.90 -6.61
N GLN A 116 -8.87 8.47 -7.48
CA GLN A 116 -10.10 9.18 -7.80
C GLN A 116 -11.27 8.39 -7.20
N PRO A 117 -12.05 8.96 -6.26
CA PRO A 117 -13.18 8.27 -5.62
C PRO A 117 -14.24 7.81 -6.63
N TRP A 118 -14.35 8.55 -7.73
CA TRP A 118 -15.32 8.28 -8.80
C TRP A 118 -14.58 8.13 -10.13
N SER A 119 -14.57 6.92 -10.68
CA SER A 119 -13.93 6.66 -11.97
C SER A 119 -14.55 7.50 -13.08
N PRO A 120 -13.76 8.27 -13.86
CA PRO A 120 -14.27 9.06 -14.98
C PRO A 120 -14.75 8.20 -16.15
N PHE A 121 -14.41 6.90 -16.16
CA PHE A 121 -14.81 5.95 -17.22
C PHE A 121 -16.17 5.31 -16.98
N ILE A 122 -16.83 5.61 -15.86
CA ILE A 122 -18.18 5.11 -15.56
C ILE A 122 -19.19 6.23 -15.84
N PRO A 123 -20.13 6.02 -16.79
CA PRO A 123 -21.17 7.01 -17.09
C PRO A 123 -21.94 7.46 -15.83
N GLY A 124 -22.19 8.75 -15.69
CA GLY A 124 -22.88 9.35 -14.54
C GLY A 124 -21.95 9.77 -13.39
N ASN A 125 -20.69 9.33 -13.39
CA ASN A 125 -19.74 9.76 -12.37
C ASN A 125 -19.27 11.22 -12.55
N GLU A 126 -19.40 11.77 -13.75
CA GLU A 126 -19.12 13.17 -14.06
C GLU A 126 -19.95 14.15 -13.23
N LYS A 127 -21.13 13.71 -12.75
CA LYS A 127 -22.05 14.49 -11.91
C LYS A 127 -21.76 14.35 -10.42
N LYS A 128 -20.86 13.43 -10.02
CA LYS A 128 -20.53 13.21 -8.61
C LYS A 128 -19.45 14.18 -8.15
N SER A 129 -19.49 14.53 -6.87
CA SER A 129 -18.49 15.42 -6.28
C SER A 129 -17.07 14.87 -6.47
N LYS A 130 -16.20 15.71 -7.00
CA LYS A 130 -14.74 15.46 -7.01
C LYS A 130 -14.20 15.87 -5.65
N MET A 131 -14.44 15.02 -4.65
CA MET A 131 -13.79 15.18 -3.34
C MET A 131 -12.29 14.96 -3.45
#